data_f54aaab36f4988784c2016de50833b6d
#
_entry.id   f54aaab36f4988784c2016de50833b6d
#
_cell.length_a   1.000
_cell.length_b   1.000
_cell.length_c   1.000
_cell.angle_alpha   90.00
_cell.angle_beta   90.00
_cell.angle_gamma   90.00
#
_symmetry.space_group_name_H-M   'P 1'
#
loop_
_entity.id
_entity.type
_entity.pdbx_description
1 polymer ?
#
loop_
_entity_poly.entity_id
_entity_poly.type
_entity_poly.pdbx_seq_one_letter_code
_entity_poly.pdbx_strand_id
1 'polypeptide(L)'
;MTSVQFYDCPVIMPYYGGKFRLSTKLEPMLAAHDRYFEVFAGGLSMFFRKKKSKFSVINDIDNDIVNLYTCVNKEFKKLIDTLYWVPKSRALFNDAKQEVFSTKEIEIPDVERAAKYFYLIRNAFNKIPYGSFSKIAMWDTAEIIENLKYSRTFFDDTTIENLDFRKLIVDYKPKRGDMWYLDPPYIIATERGDYYMADFGI
;
A
#
# COMPACT_ATOMS: atom_id res chain seq x y z
N MET A 1 2.50 -17.55 -25.69
CA MET A 1 3.40 -16.93 -24.71
C MET A 1 2.96 -15.48 -24.58
N THR A 2 2.14 -15.17 -23.60
CA THR A 2 1.72 -13.79 -23.28
C THR A 2 2.91 -13.10 -22.64
N SER A 3 3.46 -12.09 -23.30
CA SER A 3 4.50 -11.23 -22.74
C SER A 3 3.94 -10.58 -21.48
N VAL A 4 4.48 -10.94 -20.32
CA VAL A 4 4.22 -10.22 -19.07
C VAL A 4 4.69 -8.79 -19.30
N GLN A 5 3.77 -7.87 -19.39
CA GLN A 5 4.08 -6.44 -19.52
C GLN A 5 4.53 -5.97 -18.15
N PHE A 6 5.85 -6.00 -17.91
CA PHE A 6 6.43 -5.38 -16.72
C PHE A 6 6.13 -3.88 -16.82
N TYR A 7 5.28 -3.41 -15.94
CA TYR A 7 5.16 -1.97 -15.74
C TYR A 7 6.51 -1.46 -15.22
N ASP A 8 6.98 -0.33 -15.73
CA ASP A 8 8.20 0.33 -15.24
C ASP A 8 8.14 0.68 -13.74
N CYS A 9 7.02 0.42 -13.10
CA CYS A 9 6.74 0.70 -11.71
C CYS A 9 5.80 -0.39 -11.17
N PRO A 10 6.17 -1.11 -10.10
CA PRO A 10 5.29 -2.13 -9.52
C PRO A 10 4.08 -1.47 -8.87
N VAL A 11 2.96 -2.19 -8.91
CA VAL A 11 1.75 -1.84 -8.18
C VAL A 11 1.42 -3.01 -7.27
N ILE A 12 1.89 -2.96 -6.03
CA ILE A 12 1.51 -3.96 -5.03
C ILE A 12 0.00 -3.88 -4.84
N MET A 13 -0.48 -2.70 -4.52
CA MET A 13 -1.83 -2.47 -4.09
C MET A 13 -2.45 -1.35 -4.92
N PRO A 14 -3.40 -1.65 -5.83
CA PRO A 14 -4.19 -0.60 -6.46
C PRO A 14 -5.08 0.03 -5.37
N TYR A 15 -4.73 1.22 -4.92
CA TYR A 15 -5.40 1.91 -3.83
C TYR A 15 -6.36 2.97 -4.36
N TYR A 16 -7.53 3.12 -3.71
CA TYR A 16 -8.48 4.20 -4.04
C TYR A 16 -7.82 5.57 -3.80
N GLY A 17 -7.93 6.46 -4.77
CA GLY A 17 -7.21 7.74 -4.73
C GLY A 17 -5.72 7.67 -5.06
N GLY A 18 -5.17 6.47 -5.30
CA GLY A 18 -3.76 6.27 -5.65
C GLY A 18 -3.32 7.08 -6.87
N LYS A 19 -2.18 7.73 -6.77
CA LYS A 19 -1.66 8.68 -7.77
C LYS A 19 -0.85 8.00 -8.88
N PHE A 20 -1.09 6.72 -9.19
CA PHE A 20 -0.28 5.96 -10.15
C PHE A 20 -0.09 6.68 -11.51
N ARG A 21 -1.18 7.24 -12.08
CA ARG A 21 -1.10 7.99 -13.33
C ARG A 21 -0.46 9.37 -13.14
N LEU A 22 -0.69 9.99 -12.00
CA LEU A 22 -0.14 11.31 -11.69
C LEU A 22 1.34 11.23 -11.35
N SER A 23 1.80 10.13 -10.74
CA SER A 23 3.21 9.95 -10.37
C SER A 23 4.16 10.06 -11.57
N THR A 24 3.72 9.67 -12.77
CA THR A 24 4.54 9.85 -14.00
C THR A 24 4.81 11.32 -14.32
N LYS A 25 3.90 12.21 -13.94
CA LYS A 25 4.06 13.66 -14.14
C LYS A 25 4.78 14.32 -12.97
N LEU A 26 4.63 13.79 -11.76
CA LEU A 26 5.23 14.35 -10.56
C LEU A 26 6.69 13.90 -10.37
N GLU A 27 7.04 12.67 -10.76
CA GLU A 27 8.38 12.14 -10.57
C GLU A 27 9.48 13.05 -11.15
N PRO A 28 9.39 13.59 -12.39
CA PRO A 28 10.39 14.49 -12.93
C PRO A 28 10.51 15.83 -12.19
N MET A 29 9.52 16.18 -11.37
CA MET A 29 9.52 17.42 -10.57
C MET A 29 10.20 17.26 -9.22
N LEU A 30 10.52 16.02 -8.81
CA LEU A 30 11.20 15.76 -7.55
C LEU A 30 12.63 16.31 -7.61
N ALA A 31 12.99 17.16 -6.65
CA ALA A 31 14.36 17.60 -6.49
C ALA A 31 15.29 16.42 -6.13
N ALA A 32 16.58 16.53 -6.47
CA ALA A 32 17.57 15.56 -6.05
C ALA A 32 17.62 15.47 -4.51
N HIS A 33 17.57 14.25 -3.97
CA HIS A 33 17.51 14.00 -2.54
C HIS A 33 18.17 12.67 -2.17
N ASP A 34 18.71 12.60 -0.96
CA ASP A 34 19.26 11.37 -0.39
C ASP A 34 18.26 10.67 0.52
N ARG A 35 17.42 11.43 1.23
CA ARG A 35 16.36 10.91 2.10
C ARG A 35 14.98 11.21 1.53
N TYR A 36 14.13 10.21 1.48
CA TYR A 36 12.76 10.30 1.00
C TYR A 36 11.78 9.89 2.08
N PHE A 37 10.71 10.66 2.22
CA PHE A 37 9.63 10.41 3.16
C PHE A 37 8.29 10.40 2.44
N GLU A 38 7.58 9.27 2.45
CA GLU A 38 6.19 9.17 2.00
C GLU A 38 5.30 9.05 3.23
N VAL A 39 4.65 10.17 3.60
CA VAL A 39 4.01 10.36 4.91
C VAL A 39 2.66 9.66 5.00
N PHE A 40 1.97 9.51 3.87
CA PHE A 40 0.69 8.82 3.70
C PHE A 40 0.90 7.78 2.62
N ALA A 41 1.35 6.58 3.02
CA ALA A 41 1.84 5.57 2.10
C ALA A 41 0.77 5.09 1.11
N GLY A 42 -0.44 4.78 1.60
CA GLY A 42 -1.50 4.26 0.76
C GLY A 42 -1.00 3.19 -0.23
N GLY A 43 -1.12 3.45 -1.52
CA GLY A 43 -0.65 2.56 -2.60
C GLY A 43 0.82 2.72 -2.98
N LEU A 44 1.61 3.58 -2.33
CA LEU A 44 3.05 3.84 -2.58
C LEU A 44 3.38 4.19 -4.03
N SER A 45 2.48 4.89 -4.71
CA SER A 45 2.63 5.17 -6.15
C SER A 45 3.86 6.02 -6.48
N MET A 46 4.28 6.92 -5.59
CA MET A 46 5.46 7.75 -5.79
C MET A 46 6.72 7.01 -5.37
N PHE A 47 6.70 6.28 -4.26
CA PHE A 47 7.82 5.48 -3.76
C PHE A 47 8.31 4.47 -4.82
N PHE A 48 7.39 3.76 -5.47
CA PHE A 48 7.73 2.79 -6.51
C PHE A 48 8.10 3.41 -7.85
N ARG A 49 7.69 4.66 -8.11
CA ARG A 49 7.96 5.35 -9.37
C ARG A 49 9.31 6.01 -9.40
N LYS A 50 9.65 6.71 -8.32
CA LYS A 50 10.87 7.50 -8.27
C LYS A 50 12.13 6.64 -8.27
N LYS A 51 13.25 7.22 -8.67
CA LYS A 51 14.57 6.61 -8.48
C LYS A 51 14.80 6.29 -7.00
N LYS A 52 15.36 5.12 -6.70
CA LYS A 52 15.66 4.69 -5.33
C LYS A 52 16.54 5.73 -4.61
N SER A 53 16.13 6.13 -3.42
CA SER A 53 16.90 7.02 -2.54
C SER A 53 17.87 6.19 -1.69
N LYS A 54 18.88 6.81 -1.10
CA LYS A 54 19.81 6.13 -0.18
C LYS A 54 19.10 5.67 1.10
N PHE A 55 18.10 6.44 1.52
CA PHE A 55 17.30 6.15 2.69
C PHE A 55 15.84 6.55 2.43
N SER A 56 14.90 5.69 2.77
CA SER A 56 13.48 5.98 2.62
C SER A 56 12.73 5.67 3.91
N VAL A 57 11.73 6.48 4.19
CA VAL A 57 10.72 6.23 5.22
C VAL A 57 9.35 6.26 4.56
N ILE A 58 8.59 5.20 4.74
CA ILE A 58 7.17 5.15 4.38
C ILE A 58 6.35 5.06 5.65
N ASN A 59 5.26 5.78 5.72
CA ASN A 59 4.41 5.84 6.89
C ASN A 59 2.94 5.77 6.51
N ASP A 60 2.15 5.11 7.31
CA ASP A 60 0.70 5.22 7.27
C ASP A 60 0.13 5.06 8.68
N ILE A 61 -1.03 5.67 8.94
CA ILE A 61 -1.77 5.48 10.19
C ILE A 61 -2.59 4.18 10.17
N ASP A 62 -2.89 3.66 8.97
CA ASP A 62 -3.64 2.42 8.78
C ASP A 62 -2.75 1.20 9.04
N ASN A 63 -3.06 0.48 10.12
CA ASN A 63 -2.34 -0.72 10.54
C ASN A 63 -2.30 -1.81 9.46
N ASP A 64 -3.35 -1.96 8.66
CA ASP A 64 -3.42 -2.97 7.61
C ASP A 64 -2.49 -2.66 6.43
N ILE A 65 -2.34 -1.37 6.08
CA ILE A 65 -1.36 -0.89 5.10
C ILE A 65 0.06 -1.17 5.58
N VAL A 66 0.36 -0.76 6.81
CA VAL A 66 1.69 -0.95 7.42
C VAL A 66 2.02 -2.44 7.57
N ASN A 67 1.05 -3.25 8.00
CA ASN A 67 1.20 -4.69 8.12
C ASN A 67 1.52 -5.34 6.77
N LEU A 68 0.78 -4.99 5.72
CA LEU A 68 1.03 -5.51 4.37
C LEU A 68 2.47 -5.21 3.91
N TYR A 69 2.92 -3.96 4.01
CA TYR A 69 4.27 -3.59 3.59
C TYR A 69 5.35 -4.22 4.48
N THR A 70 5.09 -4.34 5.77
CA THR A 70 5.99 -5.05 6.69
C THR A 70 6.11 -6.52 6.31
N CYS A 71 5.01 -7.19 5.95
CA CYS A 71 5.03 -8.59 5.49
C CYS A 71 5.73 -8.74 4.14
N VAL A 72 5.53 -7.80 3.19
CA VAL A 72 6.28 -7.78 1.93
C VAL A 72 7.78 -7.62 2.18
N ASN A 73 8.18 -6.84 3.16
CA ASN A 73 9.59 -6.64 3.49
C ASN A 73 10.19 -7.80 4.27
N LYS A 74 9.58 -8.22 5.38
CA LYS A 74 10.17 -9.13 6.37
C LYS A 74 9.70 -10.58 6.28
N GLU A 75 8.44 -10.81 5.88
CA GLU A 75 7.80 -12.13 5.85
C GLU A 75 7.45 -12.58 4.43
N PHE A 76 8.20 -12.11 3.44
CA PHE A 76 7.90 -12.23 2.02
C PHE A 76 7.56 -13.65 1.59
N LYS A 77 8.37 -14.63 2.00
CA LYS A 77 8.16 -16.03 1.61
C LYS A 77 6.82 -16.55 2.12
N LYS A 78 6.52 -16.32 3.40
CA LYS A 78 5.24 -16.75 3.99
C LYS A 78 4.04 -16.09 3.31
N LEU A 79 4.15 -14.78 3.01
CA LEU A 79 3.09 -14.05 2.31
C LEU A 79 2.83 -14.64 0.91
N ILE A 80 3.87 -14.94 0.14
CA ILE A 80 3.74 -15.57 -1.17
C ILE A 80 3.12 -16.96 -1.05
N ASP A 81 3.60 -17.78 -0.13
CA ASP A 81 3.09 -19.14 0.08
C ASP A 81 1.58 -19.10 0.45
N THR A 82 1.17 -18.15 1.28
CA THR A 82 -0.25 -17.93 1.63
C THR A 82 -1.08 -17.51 0.42
N LEU A 83 -0.59 -16.57 -0.39
CA LEU A 83 -1.33 -16.03 -1.54
C LEU A 83 -1.40 -17.00 -2.72
N TYR A 84 -0.41 -17.88 -2.87
CA TYR A 84 -0.28 -18.73 -4.05
C TYR A 84 -1.49 -19.65 -4.30
N TRP A 85 -2.11 -20.14 -3.24
CA TRP A 85 -3.21 -21.11 -3.32
C TRP A 85 -4.60 -20.48 -3.18
N VAL A 86 -4.67 -19.16 -3.03
CA VAL A 86 -5.97 -18.47 -2.83
C VAL A 86 -6.69 -18.31 -4.17
N PRO A 87 -7.83 -18.95 -4.38
CA PRO A 87 -8.62 -18.78 -5.59
C PRO A 87 -9.46 -17.50 -5.52
N LYS A 88 -9.86 -16.97 -6.67
CA LYS A 88 -10.84 -15.88 -6.70
C LYS A 88 -12.23 -16.40 -6.29
N SER A 89 -12.73 -15.97 -5.16
CA SER A 89 -14.01 -16.43 -4.57
C SER A 89 -14.72 -15.29 -3.85
N ARG A 90 -16.03 -15.18 -4.08
CA ARG A 90 -16.87 -14.24 -3.32
C ARG A 90 -17.01 -14.66 -1.85
N ALA A 91 -17.09 -15.96 -1.56
CA ALA A 91 -17.17 -16.45 -0.19
C ALA A 91 -15.90 -16.05 0.57
N LEU A 92 -14.73 -16.39 0.03
CA LEU A 92 -13.47 -15.98 0.65
C LEU A 92 -13.31 -14.46 0.81
N PHE A 93 -13.85 -13.68 -0.14
CA PHE A 93 -13.86 -12.23 -0.03
C PHE A 93 -14.69 -11.76 1.17
N ASN A 94 -15.87 -12.32 1.35
CA ASN A 94 -16.77 -11.95 2.46
C ASN A 94 -16.18 -12.39 3.81
N ASP A 95 -15.61 -13.59 3.89
CA ASP A 95 -14.94 -14.10 5.08
C ASP A 95 -13.75 -13.23 5.47
N ALA A 96 -12.86 -12.95 4.50
CA ALA A 96 -11.72 -12.05 4.70
C ALA A 96 -12.16 -10.65 5.15
N LYS A 97 -13.25 -10.12 4.55
CA LYS A 97 -13.79 -8.81 4.93
C LYS A 97 -14.31 -8.81 6.38
N GLN A 98 -15.04 -9.84 6.78
CA GLN A 98 -15.51 -9.97 8.15
C GLN A 98 -14.34 -10.02 9.13
N GLU A 99 -13.33 -10.84 8.88
CA GLU A 99 -12.19 -11.01 9.77
C GLU A 99 -11.32 -9.75 9.88
N VAL A 100 -10.97 -9.12 8.75
CA VAL A 100 -10.12 -7.92 8.72
C VAL A 100 -10.78 -6.75 9.44
N PHE A 101 -12.08 -6.54 9.24
CA PHE A 101 -12.77 -5.37 9.81
C PHE A 101 -13.46 -5.61 11.14
N SER A 102 -13.43 -6.83 11.70
CA SER A 102 -13.91 -7.11 13.05
C SER A 102 -12.94 -6.67 14.14
N THR A 103 -11.66 -6.60 13.85
CA THR A 103 -10.61 -6.27 14.82
C THR A 103 -9.70 -5.17 14.26
N LYS A 104 -9.54 -4.08 15.01
CA LYS A 104 -8.66 -2.95 14.64
C LYS A 104 -7.23 -3.12 15.17
N GLU A 105 -7.08 -3.76 16.33
CA GLU A 105 -5.77 -4.02 16.93
C GLU A 105 -5.17 -5.27 16.31
N ILE A 106 -3.95 -5.14 15.81
CA ILE A 106 -3.20 -6.24 15.21
C ILE A 106 -1.76 -6.21 15.71
N GLU A 107 -1.17 -7.37 15.82
CA GLU A 107 0.26 -7.53 16.05
C GLU A 107 0.97 -7.60 14.70
N ILE A 108 1.88 -6.67 14.43
CA ILE A 108 2.59 -6.57 13.15
C ILE A 108 3.99 -7.19 13.30
N PRO A 109 4.39 -8.15 12.44
CA PRO A 109 3.72 -8.60 11.22
C PRO A 109 2.71 -9.74 11.43
N ASP A 110 1.53 -9.60 10.84
CA ASP A 110 0.50 -10.64 10.71
C ASP A 110 0.32 -11.00 9.23
N VAL A 111 0.87 -12.14 8.82
CA VAL A 111 0.91 -12.58 7.42
C VAL A 111 -0.47 -12.96 6.89
N GLU A 112 -1.27 -13.64 7.71
CA GLU A 112 -2.62 -14.07 7.31
C GLU A 112 -3.52 -12.86 7.05
N ARG A 113 -3.48 -11.90 7.97
CA ARG A 113 -4.21 -10.64 7.82
C ARG A 113 -3.71 -9.82 6.63
N ALA A 114 -2.40 -9.74 6.42
CA ALA A 114 -1.82 -9.06 5.26
C ALA A 114 -2.29 -9.69 3.94
N ALA A 115 -2.31 -11.01 3.85
CA ALA A 115 -2.81 -11.73 2.68
C ALA A 115 -4.32 -11.45 2.44
N LYS A 116 -5.14 -11.48 3.50
CA LYS A 116 -6.57 -11.17 3.43
C LYS A 116 -6.81 -9.72 3.01
N TYR A 117 -6.11 -8.76 3.59
CA TYR A 117 -6.22 -7.34 3.23
C TYR A 117 -5.82 -7.10 1.78
N PHE A 118 -4.71 -7.67 1.33
CA PHE A 118 -4.28 -7.64 -0.06
C PHE A 118 -5.33 -8.24 -1.01
N TYR A 119 -5.89 -9.39 -0.64
CA TYR A 119 -6.95 -10.06 -1.39
C TYR A 119 -8.21 -9.19 -1.52
N LEU A 120 -8.62 -8.52 -0.44
CA LEU A 120 -9.76 -7.60 -0.43
C LEU A 120 -9.55 -6.45 -1.42
N ILE A 121 -8.44 -5.73 -1.32
CA ILE A 121 -8.18 -4.58 -2.20
C ILE A 121 -8.11 -4.99 -3.67
N ARG A 122 -7.46 -6.11 -3.98
CA ARG A 122 -7.35 -6.59 -5.37
C ARG A 122 -8.68 -6.99 -5.96
N ASN A 123 -9.59 -7.55 -5.16
CA ASN A 123 -10.88 -8.08 -5.60
C ASN A 123 -12.09 -7.17 -5.28
N ALA A 124 -11.88 -6.03 -4.62
CA ALA A 124 -12.95 -5.07 -4.34
C ALA A 124 -13.32 -4.23 -5.58
N PHE A 125 -14.60 -3.88 -5.66
CA PHE A 125 -15.06 -2.86 -6.60
C PHE A 125 -14.45 -1.50 -6.23
N ASN A 126 -13.98 -0.76 -7.22
CA ASN A 126 -13.25 0.51 -7.06
C ASN A 126 -12.01 0.44 -6.13
N LYS A 127 -11.52 -0.77 -5.83
CA LYS A 127 -10.35 -0.96 -4.97
C LYS A 127 -10.52 -0.43 -3.53
N ILE A 128 -11.75 -0.46 -3.07
CA ILE A 128 -12.13 -0.07 -1.71
C ILE A 128 -12.26 -1.37 -0.89
N PRO A 129 -11.37 -1.63 0.10
CA PRO A 129 -11.30 -2.94 0.76
C PRO A 129 -12.58 -3.31 1.52
N TYR A 130 -13.29 -2.34 2.06
CA TYR A 130 -14.60 -2.53 2.71
C TYR A 130 -15.78 -2.50 1.72
N GLY A 131 -15.54 -2.35 0.43
CA GLY A 131 -16.55 -2.34 -0.63
C GLY A 131 -17.16 -3.70 -0.94
N SER A 132 -17.71 -3.84 -2.14
CA SER A 132 -18.29 -5.09 -2.65
C SER A 132 -17.30 -5.87 -3.51
N PHE A 133 -17.51 -7.18 -3.60
CA PHE A 133 -16.72 -8.05 -4.47
C PHE A 133 -16.88 -7.69 -5.95
N SER A 134 -15.78 -7.52 -6.65
CA SER A 134 -15.73 -7.25 -8.09
C SER A 134 -15.70 -8.56 -8.88
N LYS A 135 -16.74 -8.80 -9.69
CA LYS A 135 -16.80 -9.95 -10.59
C LYS A 135 -15.74 -9.90 -11.69
N ILE A 136 -15.35 -8.70 -12.09
CA ILE A 136 -14.44 -8.43 -13.23
C ILE A 136 -13.00 -8.20 -12.81
N ALA A 137 -12.69 -8.10 -11.51
CA ALA A 137 -11.29 -7.97 -11.06
C ALA A 137 -10.50 -9.19 -11.52
N MET A 138 -9.30 -8.96 -12.05
CA MET A 138 -8.38 -10.05 -12.41
C MET A 138 -7.64 -10.52 -11.16
N TRP A 139 -7.52 -11.85 -11.03
CA TRP A 139 -6.74 -12.50 -10.00
C TRP A 139 -5.81 -13.52 -10.68
N ASP A 140 -4.69 -13.03 -11.19
CA ASP A 140 -3.62 -13.84 -11.75
C ASP A 140 -2.52 -13.97 -10.70
N THR A 141 -2.43 -15.15 -10.10
CA THR A 141 -1.49 -15.42 -9.01
C THR A 141 -0.05 -15.30 -9.48
N ALA A 142 0.28 -15.71 -10.71
CA ALA A 142 1.63 -15.62 -11.23
C ALA A 142 2.05 -14.16 -11.41
N GLU A 143 1.20 -13.34 -12.03
CA GLU A 143 1.44 -11.91 -12.18
C GLU A 143 1.56 -11.20 -10.81
N ILE A 144 0.70 -11.54 -9.86
CA ILE A 144 0.71 -10.99 -8.51
C ILE A 144 2.05 -11.28 -7.83
N ILE A 145 2.52 -12.52 -7.88
CA ILE A 145 3.77 -12.94 -7.25
C ILE A 145 4.97 -12.23 -7.87
N GLU A 146 5.04 -12.14 -9.20
CA GLU A 146 6.13 -11.43 -9.87
C GLU A 146 6.14 -9.92 -9.53
N ASN A 147 4.98 -9.29 -9.48
CA ASN A 147 4.87 -7.90 -9.04
C ASN A 147 5.32 -7.71 -7.57
N LEU A 148 4.95 -8.63 -6.68
CA LEU A 148 5.38 -8.59 -5.29
C LEU A 148 6.89 -8.82 -5.14
N LYS A 149 7.49 -9.74 -5.91
CA LYS A 149 8.94 -9.97 -5.96
C LYS A 149 9.68 -8.70 -6.40
N TYR A 150 9.22 -8.08 -7.47
CA TYR A 150 9.82 -6.83 -7.95
C TYR A 150 9.68 -5.71 -6.92
N SER A 151 8.50 -5.56 -6.33
CA SER A 151 8.23 -4.56 -5.31
C SER A 151 9.13 -4.74 -4.09
N ARG A 152 9.39 -5.98 -3.65
CA ARG A 152 10.24 -6.29 -2.50
C ARG A 152 11.62 -5.63 -2.62
N THR A 153 12.17 -5.52 -3.83
CA THR A 153 13.49 -4.91 -4.06
C THR A 153 13.57 -3.43 -3.70
N PHE A 154 12.43 -2.74 -3.58
CA PHE A 154 12.38 -1.32 -3.21
C PHE A 154 12.49 -1.10 -1.70
N PHE A 155 12.22 -2.14 -0.89
CA PHE A 155 12.17 -2.00 0.57
C PHE A 155 13.54 -2.12 1.25
N ASP A 156 14.60 -2.48 0.52
CA ASP A 156 15.96 -2.41 1.07
C ASP A 156 16.27 -0.97 1.46
N ASP A 157 16.84 -0.75 2.64
CA ASP A 157 17.13 0.57 3.22
C ASP A 157 15.86 1.46 3.42
N THR A 158 14.69 0.83 3.59
CA THR A 158 13.43 1.51 3.84
C THR A 158 12.93 1.21 5.26
N THR A 159 12.67 2.27 6.02
CA THR A 159 11.97 2.18 7.30
C THR A 159 10.46 2.27 7.06
N ILE A 160 9.72 1.38 7.69
CA ILE A 160 8.25 1.37 7.66
C ILE A 160 7.77 1.81 9.02
N GLU A 161 7.01 2.90 9.06
CA GLU A 161 6.46 3.50 10.28
C GLU A 161 4.94 3.40 10.30
N ASN A 162 4.40 3.38 11.52
CA ASN A 162 2.96 3.41 11.77
C ASN A 162 2.67 4.52 12.78
N LEU A 163 2.89 5.74 12.36
CA LEU A 163 2.80 6.92 13.22
C LEU A 163 1.77 7.91 12.68
N ASP A 164 1.17 8.67 13.60
CA ASP A 164 0.52 9.92 13.23
C ASP A 164 1.54 10.81 12.50
N PHE A 165 1.13 11.44 11.41
CA PHE A 165 2.02 12.24 10.56
C PHE A 165 2.72 13.38 11.33
N ARG A 166 2.06 13.96 12.34
CA ARG A 166 2.62 15.01 13.21
C ARG A 166 3.78 14.47 14.02
N LYS A 167 3.61 13.26 14.57
CA LYS A 167 4.67 12.57 15.32
C LYS A 167 5.83 12.21 14.40
N LEU A 168 5.56 11.70 13.20
CA LEU A 168 6.59 11.38 12.21
C LEU A 168 7.45 12.62 11.90
N ILE A 169 6.83 13.77 11.64
CA ILE A 169 7.54 15.03 11.35
C ILE A 169 8.43 15.46 12.53
N VAL A 170 7.92 15.34 13.76
CA VAL A 170 8.67 15.70 14.97
C VAL A 170 9.86 14.77 15.18
N ASP A 171 9.68 13.47 14.99
CA ASP A 171 10.72 12.46 15.26
C ASP A 171 11.84 12.53 14.20
N TYR A 172 11.51 12.67 12.94
CA TYR A 172 12.49 12.68 11.84
C TYR A 172 13.10 14.04 11.53
N LYS A 173 12.47 15.13 11.95
CA LYS A 173 12.95 16.53 11.82
C LYS A 173 13.41 16.84 10.39
N PRO A 174 12.54 17.39 9.54
CA PRO A 174 12.87 17.73 8.17
C PRO A 174 14.18 18.52 8.05
N LYS A 175 15.02 18.15 7.11
CA LYS A 175 16.33 18.78 6.86
C LYS A 175 16.42 19.25 5.42
N ARG A 176 17.30 20.20 5.17
CA ARG A 176 17.64 20.61 3.80
C ARG A 176 18.16 19.41 3.01
N GLY A 177 17.61 19.16 1.84
CA GLY A 177 17.94 18.02 0.99
C GLY A 177 17.09 16.77 1.21
N ASP A 178 16.13 16.80 2.15
CA ASP A 178 15.10 15.79 2.24
C ASP A 178 14.01 16.03 1.19
N MET A 179 13.38 14.96 0.73
CA MET A 179 12.14 14.98 -0.02
C MET A 179 11.01 14.43 0.83
N TRP A 180 10.03 15.25 1.13
CA TRP A 180 8.82 14.88 1.84
C TRP A 180 7.64 14.91 0.88
N TYR A 181 7.09 13.73 0.56
CA TYR A 181 5.90 13.58 -0.25
C TYR A 181 4.68 13.45 0.65
N LEU A 182 3.77 14.43 0.56
CA LEU A 182 2.55 14.50 1.37
C LEU A 182 1.35 14.46 0.43
N ASP A 183 0.61 13.36 0.49
CA ASP A 183 -0.66 13.14 -0.22
C ASP A 183 -1.73 12.70 0.79
N PRO A 184 -2.16 13.61 1.67
CA PRO A 184 -3.14 13.28 2.70
C PRO A 184 -4.49 12.93 2.08
N PRO A 185 -5.33 12.13 2.76
CA PRO A 185 -6.70 11.90 2.33
C PRO A 185 -7.44 13.23 2.23
N TYR A 186 -8.23 13.37 1.16
CA TYR A 186 -9.02 14.58 0.95
C TYR A 186 -10.25 14.55 1.86
N ILE A 187 -10.51 15.65 2.53
CA ILE A 187 -11.79 15.87 3.21
C ILE A 187 -12.82 16.15 2.11
N ILE A 188 -13.46 15.12 1.62
CA ILE A 188 -14.61 15.28 0.75
C ILE A 188 -15.83 15.41 1.64
N ALA A 189 -16.33 16.62 1.82
CA ALA A 189 -17.65 16.86 2.40
C ALA A 189 -18.71 16.30 1.44
N THR A 190 -18.97 15.01 1.50
CA THR A 190 -20.06 14.37 0.75
C THR A 190 -21.07 13.85 1.74
N GLU A 191 -22.36 14.07 1.45
CA GLU A 191 -23.51 13.49 2.15
C GLU A 191 -23.55 11.95 2.13
N ARG A 192 -22.53 11.27 1.60
CA ARG A 192 -22.44 9.82 1.36
C ARG A 192 -21.21 9.16 1.96
N GLY A 193 -20.98 9.35 3.26
CA GLY A 193 -20.07 8.48 4.02
C GLY A 193 -18.59 8.53 3.66
N ASP A 194 -17.77 8.40 4.66
CA ASP A 194 -16.32 8.49 4.61
C ASP A 194 -15.68 7.36 3.77
N TYR A 195 -14.94 7.74 2.72
CA TYR A 195 -14.15 6.80 1.92
C TYR A 195 -12.78 6.48 2.55
N TYR A 196 -12.41 7.14 3.64
CA TYR A 196 -11.16 6.91 4.36
C TYR A 196 -11.43 6.48 5.79
N MET A 197 -10.76 5.42 6.23
CA MET A 197 -10.90 4.86 7.58
C MET A 197 -10.14 5.67 8.64
N ALA A 198 -9.28 6.61 8.24
CA ALA A 198 -8.52 7.43 9.17
C ALA A 198 -9.32 8.65 9.61
N ASP A 199 -9.70 8.70 10.88
CA ASP A 199 -10.20 9.89 11.54
C ASP A 199 -9.00 10.78 11.92
N PHE A 200 -8.91 11.97 11.34
CA PHE A 200 -7.86 12.92 11.66
C PHE A 200 -8.11 13.69 12.96
N GLY A 201 -9.24 13.48 13.63
CA GLY A 201 -9.56 14.10 14.92
C GLY A 201 -9.48 15.63 14.86
N ILE A 202 -10.11 16.24 13.84
CA ILE A 202 -10.24 17.69 13.71
C ILE A 202 -11.46 18.14 14.47
#